data_58fa0935003922b93ed81e49cd8d883f
#
_entry.id   58fa0935003922b93ed81e49cd8d883f
#
_cell.length_a   1.000
_cell.length_b   1.000
_cell.length_c   1.000
_cell.angle_alpha   90.00
_cell.angle_beta   90.00
_cell.angle_gamma   90.00
#
_symmetry.space_group_name_H-M   'P 1'
#
loop_
_entity.id
_entity.type
_entity.pdbx_description
1 polymer ?
#
loop_
_entity_poly.entity_id
_entity_poly.type
_entity_poly.pdbx_seq_one_letter_code
_entity_poly.pdbx_strand_id
1 'polypeptide(L)'
;MDAKKLILVGGGGHCKSVIDVAESAGFSILGILDIPENVGKTVLSYPIIGTDDNIPEYVDKALFIVTVGHIKDPNLRIKIHERIETAGGRLATLISGTSHVSKYSSIGEGSVVMHQAVVNADAKIGKGCIINTFANIEHDAVIEDFCHISTGAMINGN
;
A
#
# COMPACT_ATOMS: atom_id res chain seq x y z
N MET A 1 -11.15 -1.26 -20.23
CA MET A 1 -10.14 -0.32 -19.68
C MET A 1 -8.90 -1.12 -19.35
N ASP A 2 -7.73 -0.69 -19.80
CA ASP A 2 -6.48 -1.38 -19.44
C ASP A 2 -6.26 -1.29 -17.92
N ALA A 3 -5.89 -2.41 -17.31
CA ALA A 3 -5.59 -2.47 -15.89
C ALA A 3 -4.43 -1.52 -15.54
N LYS A 4 -4.57 -0.78 -14.44
CA LYS A 4 -3.50 0.10 -13.96
C LYS A 4 -2.29 -0.72 -13.58
N LYS A 5 -1.14 -0.43 -14.18
CA LYS A 5 0.12 -1.11 -13.91
C LYS A 5 0.68 -0.69 -12.55
N LEU A 6 1.24 -1.65 -11.81
CA LEU A 6 1.72 -1.44 -10.44
C LEU A 6 3.12 -2.06 -10.25
N ILE A 7 3.98 -1.34 -9.57
CA ILE A 7 5.25 -1.82 -9.01
C ILE A 7 5.12 -1.84 -7.49
N LEU A 8 5.46 -2.95 -6.87
CA LEU A 8 5.54 -3.07 -5.42
C LEU A 8 6.98 -2.82 -4.96
N VAL A 9 7.15 -2.11 -3.85
CA VAL A 9 8.49 -1.84 -3.29
C VAL A 9 8.59 -2.44 -1.89
N GLY A 10 9.35 -3.53 -1.80
CA GLY A 10 9.54 -4.37 -0.62
C GLY A 10 8.96 -5.78 -0.80
N GLY A 11 9.78 -6.82 -0.79
CA GLY A 11 9.41 -8.22 -1.03
C GLY A 11 9.17 -9.07 0.24
N GLY A 12 8.93 -8.44 1.39
CA GLY A 12 8.71 -9.12 2.67
C GLY A 12 7.32 -9.77 2.82
N GLY A 13 7.01 -10.20 4.03
CA GLY A 13 5.73 -10.90 4.33
C GLY A 13 4.49 -10.06 4.02
N HIS A 14 4.52 -8.76 4.32
CA HIS A 14 3.41 -7.85 4.02
C HIS A 14 3.15 -7.72 2.51
N CYS A 15 4.19 -7.85 1.68
CA CYS A 15 4.07 -7.84 0.22
C CYS A 15 3.07 -8.89 -0.28
N LYS A 16 3.08 -10.10 0.29
CA LYS A 16 2.17 -11.19 -0.10
C LYS A 16 0.70 -10.77 0.06
N SER A 17 0.36 -10.16 1.19
CA SER A 17 -1.00 -9.70 1.44
C SER A 17 -1.38 -8.51 0.56
N VAL A 18 -0.44 -7.61 0.25
CA VAL A 18 -0.69 -6.48 -0.66
C VAL A 18 -0.85 -6.94 -2.12
N ILE A 19 -0.14 -7.98 -2.55
CA ILE A 19 -0.36 -8.61 -3.87
C ILE A 19 -1.82 -9.04 -4.01
N ASP A 20 -2.35 -9.77 -3.04
CA ASP A 20 -3.72 -10.25 -3.04
C ASP A 20 -4.75 -9.09 -3.09
N VAL A 21 -4.49 -8.01 -2.34
CA VAL A 21 -5.30 -6.78 -2.42
C VAL A 21 -5.22 -6.14 -3.80
N ALA A 22 -4.03 -6.01 -4.37
CA ALA A 22 -3.83 -5.36 -5.67
C ALA A 22 -4.55 -6.13 -6.78
N GLU A 23 -4.48 -7.47 -6.77
CA GLU A 23 -5.23 -8.32 -7.69
C GLU A 23 -6.74 -8.13 -7.54
N SER A 24 -7.26 -8.14 -6.30
CA SER A 24 -8.67 -7.93 -6.01
C SER A 24 -9.18 -6.55 -6.44
N ALA A 25 -8.29 -5.55 -6.45
CA ALA A 25 -8.57 -4.18 -6.88
C ALA A 25 -8.35 -3.96 -8.39
N GLY A 26 -8.00 -5.00 -9.14
CA GLY A 26 -7.87 -4.96 -10.60
C GLY A 26 -6.59 -4.31 -11.11
N PHE A 27 -5.52 -4.29 -10.31
CA PHE A 27 -4.21 -3.83 -10.76
C PHE A 27 -3.45 -4.94 -11.49
N SER A 28 -2.62 -4.55 -12.46
CA SER A 28 -1.67 -5.43 -13.14
C SER A 28 -0.29 -5.21 -12.55
N ILE A 29 0.19 -6.17 -11.77
CA ILE A 29 1.50 -6.09 -11.12
C ILE A 29 2.59 -6.43 -12.14
N LEU A 30 3.51 -5.48 -12.38
CA LEU A 30 4.65 -5.67 -13.27
C LEU A 30 5.81 -6.41 -12.61
N GLY A 31 5.98 -6.23 -11.30
CA GLY A 31 7.04 -6.83 -10.52
C GLY A 31 7.26 -6.13 -9.19
N ILE A 32 8.31 -6.54 -8.51
CA ILE A 32 8.66 -6.09 -7.17
C ILE A 32 10.08 -5.53 -7.20
N LEU A 33 10.32 -4.42 -6.52
CA LEU A 33 11.64 -3.91 -6.20
C LEU A 33 11.98 -4.27 -4.74
N ASP A 34 13.19 -4.75 -4.50
CA ASP A 34 13.63 -5.17 -3.16
C ASP A 34 15.15 -4.98 -3.02
N ILE A 35 15.73 -5.50 -1.96
CA ILE A 35 17.17 -5.47 -1.75
C ILE A 35 17.92 -6.30 -2.82
N PRO A 36 19.20 -5.99 -3.11
CA PRO A 36 19.96 -6.67 -4.16
C PRO A 36 19.99 -8.20 -4.07
N GLU A 37 20.06 -8.74 -2.84
CA GLU A 37 20.13 -10.17 -2.56
C GLU A 37 18.87 -10.95 -2.96
N ASN A 38 17.76 -10.24 -3.18
CA ASN A 38 16.49 -10.84 -3.57
C ASN A 38 16.17 -10.70 -5.06
N VAL A 39 16.94 -9.93 -5.81
CA VAL A 39 16.72 -9.77 -7.26
C VAL A 39 16.81 -11.12 -7.98
N GLY A 40 15.84 -11.39 -8.84
CA GLY A 40 15.71 -12.66 -9.54
C GLY A 40 14.91 -13.75 -8.81
N LYS A 41 14.58 -13.54 -7.52
CA LYS A 41 13.64 -14.39 -6.80
C LYS A 41 12.20 -13.98 -7.10
N THR A 42 11.24 -14.70 -6.52
CA THR A 42 9.80 -14.39 -6.64
C THR A 42 9.15 -14.23 -5.26
N VAL A 43 8.13 -13.41 -5.19
CA VAL A 43 7.16 -13.40 -4.09
C VAL A 43 5.82 -13.84 -4.68
N LEU A 44 5.29 -14.97 -4.20
CA LEU A 44 4.21 -15.70 -4.89
C LEU A 44 4.60 -15.95 -6.35
N SER A 45 3.84 -15.44 -7.31
CA SER A 45 4.11 -15.59 -8.76
C SER A 45 4.84 -14.38 -9.38
N TYR A 46 5.14 -13.34 -8.60
CA TYR A 46 5.70 -12.09 -9.13
C TYR A 46 7.21 -12.00 -8.95
N PRO A 47 7.98 -11.67 -10.02
CA PRO A 47 9.42 -11.59 -9.95
C PRO A 47 9.88 -10.32 -9.20
N ILE A 48 11.00 -10.44 -8.49
CA ILE A 48 11.76 -9.28 -8.00
C ILE A 48 12.68 -8.85 -9.15
N ILE A 49 12.33 -7.70 -9.75
CA ILE A 49 12.89 -7.23 -11.02
C ILE A 49 14.00 -6.20 -10.87
N GLY A 50 14.30 -5.78 -9.66
CA GLY A 50 15.34 -4.80 -9.39
C GLY A 50 15.32 -4.33 -7.94
N THR A 51 16.01 -3.22 -7.72
CA THR A 51 16.12 -2.57 -6.41
C THR A 51 15.48 -1.19 -6.44
N ASP A 52 15.48 -0.49 -5.31
CA ASP A 52 15.02 0.90 -5.22
C ASP A 52 15.75 1.85 -6.18
N ASP A 53 16.98 1.51 -6.62
CA ASP A 53 17.72 2.29 -7.62
C ASP A 53 17.04 2.27 -8.99
N ASN A 54 16.21 1.26 -9.25
CA ASN A 54 15.46 1.13 -10.51
C ASN A 54 14.12 1.90 -10.50
N ILE A 55 13.71 2.56 -9.40
CA ILE A 55 12.48 3.35 -9.35
C ILE A 55 12.35 4.31 -10.55
N PRO A 56 13.39 5.09 -10.95
CA PRO A 56 13.27 6.02 -12.07
C PRO A 56 12.91 5.37 -13.41
N GLU A 57 13.22 4.08 -13.60
CA GLU A 57 12.91 3.36 -14.84
C GLU A 57 11.41 3.09 -15.04
N TYR A 58 10.63 3.20 -13.97
CA TYR A 58 9.20 2.82 -13.94
C TYR A 58 8.24 3.99 -13.71
N VAL A 59 8.74 5.21 -13.46
CA VAL A 59 7.88 6.37 -13.09
C VAL A 59 6.83 6.71 -14.15
N ASP A 60 7.15 6.52 -15.43
CA ASP A 60 6.23 6.74 -16.54
C ASP A 60 5.44 5.48 -16.95
N LYS A 61 5.74 4.34 -16.35
CA LYS A 61 5.20 3.02 -16.76
C LYS A 61 4.16 2.46 -15.80
N ALA A 62 4.25 2.82 -14.52
CA ALA A 62 3.42 2.24 -13.48
C ALA A 62 3.20 3.20 -12.30
N LEU A 63 2.21 2.88 -11.50
CA LEU A 63 2.07 3.41 -10.14
C LEU A 63 2.92 2.57 -9.19
N PHE A 64 3.23 3.11 -8.02
CA PHE A 64 3.99 2.42 -6.98
C PHE A 64 3.15 2.20 -5.73
N ILE A 65 3.38 1.11 -5.05
CA ILE A 65 2.92 0.89 -3.67
C ILE A 65 4.07 0.36 -2.81
N VAL A 66 4.26 0.96 -1.65
CA VAL A 66 5.28 0.50 -0.71
C VAL A 66 4.70 -0.64 0.12
N THR A 67 5.35 -1.80 0.03
CA THR A 67 4.95 -3.06 0.68
C THR A 67 5.86 -3.45 1.84
N VAL A 68 6.74 -2.54 2.24
CA VAL A 68 7.44 -2.63 3.53
C VAL A 68 6.45 -2.32 4.64
N GLY A 69 6.14 -3.32 5.46
CA GLY A 69 5.35 -3.13 6.68
C GLY A 69 6.19 -2.57 7.82
N HIS A 70 5.53 -2.03 8.83
CA HIS A 70 6.18 -1.59 10.06
C HIS A 70 5.27 -1.84 11.27
N ILE A 71 5.85 -2.02 12.45
CA ILE A 71 5.11 -2.12 13.70
C ILE A 71 5.55 -1.00 14.66
N LYS A 72 6.85 -0.76 14.78
CA LYS A 72 7.40 0.21 15.74
C LYS A 72 7.97 1.46 15.08
N ASP A 73 8.51 1.35 13.87
CA ASP A 73 9.23 2.42 13.21
C ASP A 73 8.86 2.51 11.74
N PRO A 74 8.17 3.58 11.31
CA PRO A 74 7.78 3.79 9.92
C PRO A 74 8.90 4.36 9.03
N ASN A 75 10.08 4.68 9.57
CA ASN A 75 11.09 5.46 8.85
C ASN A 75 11.53 4.86 7.53
N LEU A 76 11.70 3.54 7.44
CA LEU A 76 12.05 2.90 6.16
C LEU A 76 10.94 3.09 5.12
N ARG A 77 9.68 2.91 5.53
CA ARG A 77 8.52 3.12 4.67
C ARG A 77 8.43 4.57 4.19
N ILE A 78 8.64 5.53 5.09
CA ILE A 78 8.66 6.98 4.77
C ILE A 78 9.75 7.28 3.73
N LYS A 79 10.98 6.81 3.96
CA LYS A 79 12.11 7.03 3.04
C LYS A 79 11.84 6.48 1.64
N ILE A 80 11.20 5.32 1.53
CA ILE A 80 10.85 4.73 0.23
C ILE A 80 9.77 5.58 -0.47
N HIS A 81 8.77 6.06 0.26
CA HIS A 81 7.77 6.99 -0.28
C HIS A 81 8.43 8.26 -0.84
N GLU A 82 9.28 8.91 -0.04
CA GLU A 82 10.02 10.11 -0.43
C GLU A 82 10.90 9.87 -1.67
N ARG A 83 11.53 8.70 -1.76
CA ARG A 83 12.35 8.31 -2.91
C ARG A 83 11.53 8.18 -4.19
N ILE A 84 10.33 7.57 -4.11
CA ILE A 84 9.41 7.46 -5.24
C ILE A 84 8.95 8.85 -5.68
N GLU A 85 8.51 9.69 -4.75
CA GLU A 85 8.05 11.06 -5.02
C GLU A 85 9.18 11.92 -5.65
N THR A 86 10.40 11.84 -5.09
CA THR A 86 11.58 12.58 -5.60
C THR A 86 11.95 12.16 -7.02
N ALA A 87 11.77 10.89 -7.36
CA ALA A 87 11.99 10.38 -8.71
C ALA A 87 10.89 10.78 -9.71
N GLY A 88 9.81 11.42 -9.25
CA GLY A 88 8.65 11.77 -10.07
C GLY A 88 7.62 10.64 -10.21
N GLY A 89 7.76 9.56 -9.42
CA GLY A 89 6.81 8.46 -9.39
C GLY A 89 5.50 8.83 -8.69
N ARG A 90 4.42 8.12 -9.02
CA ARG A 90 3.09 8.30 -8.42
C ARG A 90 2.73 7.10 -7.56
N LEU A 91 2.19 7.36 -6.38
CA LEU A 91 1.75 6.34 -5.45
C LEU A 91 0.32 5.88 -5.77
N ALA A 92 0.08 4.58 -5.66
CA ALA A 92 -1.26 4.00 -5.73
C ALA A 92 -1.89 4.00 -4.34
N THR A 93 -3.20 4.20 -4.28
CA THR A 93 -4.01 3.84 -3.11
C THR A 93 -4.73 2.54 -3.44
N LEU A 94 -4.51 1.52 -2.63
CA LEU A 94 -5.12 0.20 -2.83
C LEU A 94 -6.27 0.01 -1.85
N ILE A 95 -7.42 -0.36 -2.39
CA ILE A 95 -8.61 -0.67 -1.59
C ILE A 95 -9.08 -2.06 -2.00
N SER A 96 -9.07 -3.00 -1.08
CA SER A 96 -9.54 -4.37 -1.33
C SER A 96 -10.97 -4.37 -1.81
N GLY A 97 -11.27 -5.20 -2.81
CA GLY A 97 -12.63 -5.42 -3.27
C GLY A 97 -13.59 -6.00 -2.21
N THR A 98 -13.06 -6.50 -1.09
CA THR A 98 -13.84 -7.04 0.03
C THR A 98 -13.92 -6.12 1.24
N SER A 99 -13.27 -4.96 1.20
CA SER A 99 -13.38 -3.94 2.25
C SER A 99 -14.61 -3.06 2.04
N HIS A 100 -15.07 -2.42 3.11
CA HIS A 100 -16.05 -1.35 3.03
C HIS A 100 -15.37 -0.01 3.27
N VAL A 101 -15.39 0.85 2.28
CA VAL A 101 -14.90 2.23 2.41
C VAL A 101 -16.03 3.18 2.06
N SER A 102 -16.45 3.97 3.02
CA SER A 102 -17.51 4.95 2.83
C SER A 102 -17.13 5.97 1.76
N LYS A 103 -18.06 6.29 0.86
CA LYS A 103 -17.86 7.37 -0.13
C LYS A 103 -17.67 8.75 0.50
N TYR A 104 -17.98 8.89 1.76
CA TYR A 104 -17.81 10.12 2.53
C TYR A 104 -16.49 10.18 3.31
N SER A 105 -15.69 9.10 3.30
CA SER A 105 -14.36 9.07 3.88
C SER A 105 -13.29 9.54 2.88
N SER A 106 -12.09 9.82 3.37
CA SER A 106 -10.93 10.13 2.54
C SER A 106 -9.76 9.22 2.88
N ILE A 107 -9.01 8.80 1.84
CA ILE A 107 -7.82 7.95 2.01
C ILE A 107 -6.68 8.58 1.24
N GLY A 108 -5.59 8.90 1.94
CA GLY A 108 -4.37 9.47 1.37
C GLY A 108 -3.64 8.49 0.44
N GLU A 109 -2.89 9.05 -0.50
CA GLU A 109 -2.13 8.27 -1.47
C GLU A 109 -1.07 7.38 -0.82
N GLY A 110 -0.74 6.28 -1.47
CA GLY A 110 0.21 5.30 -0.94
C GLY A 110 -0.33 4.45 0.22
N SER A 111 -1.59 4.64 0.61
CA SER A 111 -2.24 3.85 1.65
C SER A 111 -2.85 2.57 1.10
N VAL A 112 -2.96 1.55 1.94
CA VAL A 112 -3.61 0.28 1.61
C VAL A 112 -4.70 -0.05 2.63
N VAL A 113 -5.90 -0.35 2.12
CA VAL A 113 -7.03 -0.89 2.89
C VAL A 113 -7.15 -2.37 2.56
N MET A 114 -6.85 -3.20 3.54
CA MET A 114 -6.77 -4.64 3.40
C MET A 114 -8.16 -5.29 3.39
N HIS A 115 -8.19 -6.61 3.14
CA HIS A 115 -9.43 -7.37 3.08
C HIS A 115 -10.30 -7.21 4.33
N GLN A 116 -11.60 -7.02 4.11
CA GLN A 116 -12.63 -6.91 5.13
C GLN A 116 -12.41 -5.81 6.18
N ALA A 117 -11.51 -4.87 5.91
CA ALA A 117 -11.41 -3.65 6.71
C ALA A 117 -12.61 -2.73 6.43
N VAL A 118 -12.98 -1.95 7.45
CA VAL A 118 -14.09 -0.99 7.37
C VAL A 118 -13.56 0.41 7.63
N VAL A 119 -13.90 1.35 6.76
CA VAL A 119 -13.65 2.79 6.93
C VAL A 119 -14.98 3.51 6.80
N ASN A 120 -15.49 4.00 7.92
CA ASN A 120 -16.82 4.60 8.02
C ASN A 120 -16.87 6.08 7.56
N ALA A 121 -18.06 6.67 7.56
CA ALA A 121 -18.33 8.00 7.05
C ALA A 121 -17.52 9.08 7.81
N ASP A 122 -17.01 10.06 7.07
CA ASP A 122 -16.17 11.15 7.57
C ASP A 122 -14.84 10.73 8.23
N ALA A 123 -14.49 9.47 8.20
CA ALA A 123 -13.15 9.03 8.59
C ALA A 123 -12.10 9.60 7.61
N LYS A 124 -10.99 10.08 8.15
CA LYS A 124 -9.88 10.66 7.39
C LYS A 124 -8.62 9.85 7.61
N ILE A 125 -8.14 9.22 6.55
CA ILE A 125 -6.93 8.41 6.57
C ILE A 125 -5.83 9.18 5.83
N GLY A 126 -4.69 9.38 6.48
CA GLY A 126 -3.52 10.03 5.93
C GLY A 126 -2.83 9.22 4.83
N LYS A 127 -1.70 9.74 4.33
CA LYS A 127 -0.89 9.07 3.30
C LYS A 127 -0.07 7.93 3.87
N GLY A 128 0.24 6.94 3.03
CA GLY A 128 1.14 5.85 3.37
C GLY A 128 0.67 4.92 4.49
N CYS A 129 -0.61 4.97 4.85
CA CYS A 129 -1.19 4.17 5.94
C CYS A 129 -1.39 2.71 5.55
N ILE A 130 -1.38 1.83 6.54
CA ILE A 130 -1.81 0.44 6.43
C ILE A 130 -3.05 0.27 7.32
N ILE A 131 -4.22 0.10 6.70
CA ILE A 131 -5.45 -0.30 7.38
C ILE A 131 -5.58 -1.80 7.19
N ASN A 132 -5.12 -2.55 8.19
CA ASN A 132 -4.89 -3.98 8.04
C ASN A 132 -6.20 -4.78 8.07
N THR A 133 -6.11 -6.08 7.75
CA THR A 133 -7.23 -7.01 7.62
C THR A 133 -8.15 -6.94 8.85
N PHE A 134 -9.46 -6.84 8.60
CA PHE A 134 -10.50 -6.70 9.63
C PHE A 134 -10.40 -5.46 10.55
N ALA A 135 -9.53 -4.51 10.27
CA ALA A 135 -9.51 -3.26 11.05
C ALA A 135 -10.81 -2.48 10.82
N ASN A 136 -11.33 -1.86 11.86
CA ASN A 136 -12.51 -1.02 11.79
C ASN A 136 -12.16 0.41 12.21
N ILE A 137 -12.36 1.36 11.31
CA ILE A 137 -12.19 2.79 11.54
C ILE A 137 -13.58 3.41 11.54
N GLU A 138 -14.03 3.87 12.70
CA GLU A 138 -15.35 4.44 12.87
C GLU A 138 -15.47 5.86 12.32
N HIS A 139 -16.71 6.35 12.24
CA HIS A 139 -17.03 7.67 11.72
C HIS A 139 -16.26 8.78 12.43
N ASP A 140 -15.88 9.83 11.70
CA ASP A 140 -15.15 11.02 12.18
C ASP A 140 -13.73 10.74 12.72
N ALA A 141 -13.27 9.49 12.75
CA ALA A 141 -11.93 9.16 13.20
C ALA A 141 -10.86 9.72 12.24
N VAL A 142 -9.76 10.20 12.80
CA VAL A 142 -8.61 10.71 12.04
C VAL A 142 -7.40 9.82 12.26
N ILE A 143 -6.87 9.27 11.18
CA ILE A 143 -5.63 8.48 11.16
C ILE A 143 -4.58 9.31 10.44
N GLU A 144 -3.53 9.68 11.16
CA GLU A 144 -2.42 10.47 10.63
C GLU A 144 -1.58 9.68 9.60
N ASP A 145 -0.67 10.39 8.90
CA ASP A 145 0.19 9.79 7.89
C ASP A 145 1.05 8.65 8.45
N PHE A 146 1.29 7.64 7.62
CA PHE A 146 2.15 6.50 7.92
C PHE A 146 1.76 5.67 9.15
N CYS A 147 0.50 5.75 9.57
CA CYS A 147 -0.01 4.89 10.63
C CYS A 147 -0.24 3.44 10.14
N HIS A 148 0.01 2.49 11.01
CA HIS A 148 -0.36 1.09 10.81
C HIS A 148 -1.44 0.70 11.82
N ILE A 149 -2.67 0.58 11.35
CA ILE A 149 -3.78 0.05 12.13
C ILE A 149 -3.76 -1.48 11.99
N SER A 150 -3.43 -2.15 13.06
CA SER A 150 -3.17 -3.58 13.09
C SER A 150 -4.40 -4.41 12.74
N THR A 151 -4.17 -5.69 12.41
CA THR A 151 -5.24 -6.67 12.12
C THR A 151 -6.28 -6.70 13.22
N GLY A 152 -7.56 -6.52 12.86
CA GLY A 152 -8.69 -6.57 13.78
C GLY A 152 -8.76 -5.42 14.80
N ALA A 153 -7.91 -4.40 14.69
CA ALA A 153 -7.97 -3.24 15.57
C ALA A 153 -9.24 -2.40 15.32
N MET A 154 -9.78 -1.83 16.38
CA MET A 154 -10.97 -0.97 16.34
C MET A 154 -10.59 0.43 16.80
N ILE A 155 -10.82 1.43 15.95
CA ILE A 155 -10.66 2.84 16.25
C ILE A 155 -12.05 3.46 16.31
N ASN A 156 -12.45 3.88 17.49
CA ASN A 156 -13.76 4.48 17.70
C ASN A 156 -13.81 5.91 17.15
N GLY A 157 -15.00 6.33 16.76
CA GLY A 157 -15.30 7.72 16.44
C GLY A 157 -15.34 8.63 17.67
N ASN A 158 -15.53 9.93 17.44
CA ASN A 158 -15.78 10.91 18.51
C ASN A 158 -17.15 10.69 19.15
#